data_487bb09f6b0bcc43defb53c6574abfbb
#
_entry.id   487bb09f6b0bcc43defb53c6574abfbb
#
_cell.length_a   1.000
_cell.length_b   1.000
_cell.length_c   1.000
_cell.angle_alpha   90.00
_cell.angle_beta   90.00
_cell.angle_gamma   90.00
#
_symmetry.space_group_name_H-M   'P 1'
#
loop_
_entity.id
_entity.type
_entity.pdbx_description
1 polymer ?
#
loop_
_entity_poly.entity_id
_entity_poly.type
_entity_poly.pdbx_seq_one_letter_code
_entity_poly.pdbx_strand_id
1 'polypeptide(L)'
;LHPTQALSCSVLYYKDLSTGKIYAVNAEDYYLDVDAYIQIEPKSKRKFARLWYGWDDFAQGGINEHGLFFDAAITPEQQKIKGYGNPRNNLGDKILALASTVEEALEILEKEKIALNKSHMLFGDRTGQAVIVEWFGGERKLRWIDDNKLVMKNFLLSKPEAGNHPDFRYNSIIHRINELESSGQEINLNKIGNTFGLAVQPARADKNKRLGGTIYTSFIDITDNKFVLSYRLSNDDLVILDLKEEFARSKRQTMNFETVSYTHLTLPTKRIV
;
A
#
# COMPACT_ATOMS: atom_id res chain seq x y z
N LEU A 1 20.82 -0.88 -24.48
CA LEU A 1 19.41 -1.28 -24.33
C LEU A 1 19.02 -0.95 -22.90
N HIS A 2 18.40 0.22 -22.66
CA HIS A 2 17.81 0.50 -21.36
C HIS A 2 16.55 -0.38 -21.24
N PRO A 3 16.43 -1.22 -20.21
CA PRO A 3 15.21 -1.93 -19.99
C PRO A 3 14.11 -0.86 -19.82
N THR A 4 13.00 -1.03 -20.51
CA THR A 4 11.77 -0.31 -20.22
C THR A 4 11.53 -0.46 -18.73
N GLN A 5 11.72 0.61 -17.97
CA GLN A 5 11.50 0.59 -16.52
C GLN A 5 10.03 0.25 -16.31
N ALA A 6 9.76 -0.99 -15.91
CA ALA A 6 8.42 -1.40 -15.57
C ALA A 6 7.92 -0.52 -14.42
N LEU A 7 6.69 -0.05 -14.51
CA LEU A 7 5.98 0.60 -13.41
C LEU A 7 6.02 -0.36 -12.22
N SER A 8 6.46 0.08 -11.07
CA SER A 8 6.93 -0.84 -10.02
C SER A 8 6.66 -0.27 -8.64
N CYS A 9 5.55 -0.70 -8.04
CA CYS A 9 5.14 -0.32 -6.70
C CYS A 9 6.15 -0.74 -5.62
N SER A 10 6.15 -0.01 -4.52
CA SER A 10 6.93 -0.33 -3.31
C SER A 10 6.02 -0.26 -2.10
N VAL A 11 6.04 -1.28 -1.26
CA VAL A 11 5.22 -1.33 -0.05
C VAL A 11 6.08 -1.74 1.13
N LEU A 12 5.87 -1.09 2.26
CA LEU A 12 6.52 -1.38 3.53
C LEU A 12 5.45 -1.55 4.62
N TYR A 13 5.60 -2.58 5.42
CA TYR A 13 5.03 -2.67 6.75
C TYR A 13 6.18 -2.68 7.76
N TYR A 14 6.10 -1.83 8.79
CA TYR A 14 7.18 -1.62 9.75
C TYR A 14 6.66 -1.48 11.17
N LYS A 15 7.29 -2.19 12.12
CA LYS A 15 7.05 -2.08 13.56
C LYS A 15 8.29 -1.51 14.24
N ASP A 16 8.17 -0.35 14.86
CA ASP A 16 9.21 0.20 15.71
C ASP A 16 9.29 -0.63 17.02
N LEU A 17 10.37 -1.34 17.21
CA LEU A 17 10.56 -2.19 18.38
C LEU A 17 10.73 -1.39 19.69
N SER A 18 11.13 -0.13 19.61
CA SER A 18 11.36 0.71 20.78
C SER A 18 10.05 1.26 21.37
N THR A 19 9.08 1.58 20.50
CA THR A 19 7.79 2.19 20.89
C THR A 19 6.61 1.26 20.70
N GLY A 20 6.76 0.20 19.91
CA GLY A 20 5.68 -0.68 19.47
C GLY A 20 4.78 -0.05 18.39
N LYS A 21 5.08 1.14 17.91
CA LYS A 21 4.32 1.80 16.83
C LYS A 21 4.46 1.06 15.52
N ILE A 22 3.38 1.06 14.75
CA ILE A 22 3.27 0.33 13.49
C ILE A 22 2.94 1.30 12.35
N TYR A 23 3.71 1.19 11.28
CA TYR A 23 3.59 2.03 10.10
C TYR A 23 3.45 1.20 8.83
N ALA A 24 2.70 1.73 7.87
CA ALA A 24 2.67 1.20 6.51
C ALA A 24 2.90 2.34 5.51
N VAL A 25 3.65 2.04 4.46
CA VAL A 25 3.95 3.01 3.38
C VAL A 25 3.80 2.31 2.04
N ASN A 26 3.19 3.01 1.09
CA ASN A 26 3.11 2.59 -0.31
C ASN A 26 3.63 3.72 -1.21
N ALA A 27 4.31 3.35 -2.30
CA ALA A 27 4.53 4.18 -3.47
C ALA A 27 3.92 3.46 -4.67
N GLU A 28 2.84 4.01 -5.21
CA GLU A 28 2.08 3.43 -6.31
C GLU A 28 2.58 3.95 -7.64
N ASP A 29 3.19 3.09 -8.42
CA ASP A 29 3.75 3.42 -9.71
C ASP A 29 2.89 2.87 -10.84
N TYR A 30 2.25 3.77 -11.59
CA TYR A 30 1.41 3.43 -12.72
C TYR A 30 1.39 4.56 -13.75
N TYR A 31 0.54 4.47 -14.75
CA TYR A 31 0.31 5.57 -15.69
C TYR A 31 -0.41 6.74 -15.03
N LEU A 32 0.02 7.96 -15.34
CA LEU A 32 -0.47 9.18 -14.66
C LEU A 32 -1.85 9.65 -15.17
N ASP A 33 -2.40 9.01 -16.19
CA ASP A 33 -3.70 9.32 -16.80
C ASP A 33 -4.86 8.50 -16.20
N VAL A 34 -4.66 7.86 -15.06
CA VAL A 34 -5.73 7.17 -14.33
C VAL A 34 -6.41 8.12 -13.32
N ASP A 35 -7.73 8.01 -13.19
CA ASP A 35 -8.52 8.76 -12.22
C ASP A 35 -8.45 8.08 -10.84
N ALA A 36 -7.31 8.28 -10.16
CA ALA A 36 -7.12 7.72 -8.83
C ALA A 36 -7.88 8.51 -7.74
N TYR A 37 -8.39 7.80 -6.73
CA TYR A 37 -9.17 8.39 -5.65
C TYR A 37 -9.05 7.60 -4.35
N ILE A 38 -9.42 8.24 -3.24
CA ILE A 38 -9.66 7.61 -1.94
C ILE A 38 -11.16 7.37 -1.81
N GLN A 39 -11.52 6.18 -1.38
CA GLN A 39 -12.87 5.80 -1.00
C GLN A 39 -12.93 5.51 0.50
N ILE A 40 -13.83 6.17 1.22
CA ILE A 40 -14.11 5.90 2.62
C ILE A 40 -15.51 5.30 2.72
N GLU A 41 -15.58 4.09 3.25
CA GLU A 41 -16.82 3.35 3.45
C GLU A 41 -17.19 3.34 4.92
N PRO A 42 -18.40 3.76 5.30
CA PRO A 42 -18.85 3.75 6.68
C PRO A 42 -19.05 2.34 7.19
N LYS A 43 -19.00 2.20 8.52
CA LYS A 43 -19.40 0.98 9.19
C LYS A 43 -20.86 0.63 8.89
N SER A 44 -21.12 -0.65 8.73
CA SER A 44 -22.48 -1.18 8.62
C SER A 44 -22.66 -2.40 9.52
N LYS A 45 -23.86 -2.96 9.60
CA LYS A 45 -24.18 -4.11 10.46
C LYS A 45 -23.25 -5.32 10.22
N ARG A 46 -22.69 -5.48 9.01
CA ARG A 46 -21.90 -6.65 8.61
C ARG A 46 -20.57 -6.30 7.98
N LYS A 47 -20.18 -5.02 7.97
CA LYS A 47 -18.96 -4.55 7.30
C LYS A 47 -18.28 -3.49 8.16
N PHE A 48 -16.98 -3.60 8.31
CA PHE A 48 -16.13 -2.62 8.99
C PHE A 48 -16.05 -1.31 8.22
N ALA A 49 -15.87 -0.21 8.95
CA ALA A 49 -15.47 1.05 8.35
C ALA A 49 -14.06 0.90 7.77
N ARG A 50 -13.84 1.49 6.59
CA ARG A 50 -12.58 1.30 5.87
C ARG A 50 -12.29 2.43 4.90
N LEU A 51 -11.03 2.67 4.67
CA LEU A 51 -10.48 3.54 3.65
C LEU A 51 -9.67 2.69 2.69
N TRP A 52 -9.90 2.86 1.38
CA TRP A 52 -9.03 2.32 0.37
C TRP A 52 -8.73 3.37 -0.71
N TYR A 53 -7.67 3.19 -1.43
CA TYR A 53 -7.23 4.03 -2.53
C TYR A 53 -6.98 3.17 -3.77
N GLY A 54 -7.24 3.76 -4.95
CA GLY A 54 -7.14 3.04 -6.21
C GLY A 54 -7.83 3.79 -7.34
N TRP A 55 -8.20 3.06 -8.38
CA TRP A 55 -8.90 3.53 -9.58
C TRP A 55 -9.76 2.40 -10.16
N ASP A 56 -10.65 2.73 -11.11
CA ASP A 56 -11.52 1.76 -11.79
C ASP A 56 -12.34 0.89 -10.82
N ASP A 57 -12.83 1.49 -9.72
CA ASP A 57 -13.57 0.82 -8.65
C ASP A 57 -12.83 -0.38 -8.02
N PHE A 58 -11.49 -0.37 -8.09
CA PHE A 58 -10.64 -1.40 -7.55
C PHE A 58 -9.63 -0.85 -6.52
N ALA A 59 -9.67 -1.38 -5.30
CA ALA A 59 -8.73 -1.02 -4.25
C ALA A 59 -7.34 -1.58 -4.56
N GLN A 60 -6.35 -0.71 -4.66
CA GLN A 60 -4.94 -1.08 -4.78
C GLN A 60 -4.33 -1.29 -3.38
N GLY A 61 -4.74 -0.49 -2.41
CA GLY A 61 -4.36 -0.60 -1.01
C GLY A 61 -5.38 0.07 -0.09
N GLY A 62 -5.21 -0.08 1.23
CA GLY A 62 -6.09 0.53 2.20
C GLY A 62 -5.97 -0.02 3.62
N ILE A 63 -6.84 0.49 4.51
CA ILE A 63 -6.87 0.14 5.93
C ILE A 63 -8.31 0.18 6.45
N ASN A 64 -8.63 -0.64 7.46
CA ASN A 64 -9.92 -0.62 8.12
C ASN A 64 -9.86 -0.13 9.58
N GLU A 65 -11.02 0.00 10.21
CA GLU A 65 -11.16 0.47 11.61
C GLU A 65 -10.44 -0.39 12.66
N HIS A 66 -10.11 -1.66 12.32
CA HIS A 66 -9.33 -2.56 13.17
C HIS A 66 -7.83 -2.44 12.97
N GLY A 67 -7.39 -1.68 11.95
CA GLY A 67 -5.99 -1.51 11.60
C GLY A 67 -5.44 -2.61 10.71
N LEU A 68 -6.30 -3.42 10.09
CA LEU A 68 -5.87 -4.29 9.00
C LEU A 68 -5.55 -3.44 7.77
N PHE A 69 -4.30 -3.49 7.36
CA PHE A 69 -3.75 -2.87 6.16
C PHE A 69 -3.55 -3.92 5.08
N PHE A 70 -3.79 -3.56 3.84
CA PHE A 70 -3.32 -4.32 2.68
C PHE A 70 -2.80 -3.41 1.59
N ASP A 71 -1.97 -3.97 0.74
CA ASP A 71 -1.54 -3.37 -0.52
C ASP A 71 -1.16 -4.47 -1.51
N ALA A 72 -1.11 -4.15 -2.80
CA ALA A 72 -0.81 -5.10 -3.86
C ALA A 72 0.27 -4.56 -4.80
N ALA A 73 1.03 -5.46 -5.41
CA ALA A 73 1.99 -5.12 -6.45
C ALA A 73 1.95 -6.13 -7.60
N ILE A 74 2.20 -5.65 -8.82
CA ILE A 74 2.29 -6.50 -10.01
C ILE A 74 3.56 -7.36 -9.92
N THR A 75 3.46 -8.62 -10.30
CA THR A 75 4.58 -9.56 -10.41
C THR A 75 4.70 -10.10 -11.83
N PRO A 76 5.84 -10.71 -12.20
CA PRO A 76 5.90 -11.55 -13.38
C PRO A 76 4.79 -12.61 -13.35
N GLU A 77 4.18 -12.86 -14.51
CA GLU A 77 3.06 -13.82 -14.60
C GLU A 77 3.48 -15.22 -14.18
N GLN A 78 2.68 -15.81 -13.32
CA GLN A 78 2.87 -17.14 -12.76
C GLN A 78 1.87 -18.16 -13.31
N GLN A 79 2.20 -19.43 -13.19
CA GLN A 79 1.29 -20.52 -13.53
C GLN A 79 0.02 -20.44 -12.69
N LYS A 80 -1.13 -20.65 -13.34
CA LYS A 80 -2.43 -20.72 -12.65
C LYS A 80 -2.48 -21.91 -11.70
N ILE A 81 -3.04 -21.72 -10.54
CA ILE A 81 -3.28 -22.78 -9.56
C ILE A 81 -4.62 -23.46 -9.87
N LYS A 82 -4.61 -24.78 -9.99
CA LYS A 82 -5.82 -25.55 -10.27
C LYS A 82 -6.86 -25.34 -9.17
N GLY A 83 -8.08 -24.98 -9.55
CA GLY A 83 -9.19 -24.75 -8.63
C GLY A 83 -9.22 -23.37 -7.99
N TYR A 84 -8.26 -22.49 -8.32
CA TYR A 84 -8.19 -21.09 -7.88
C TYR A 84 -8.33 -20.16 -9.09
N GLY A 85 -8.67 -18.90 -8.82
CA GLY A 85 -8.81 -17.90 -9.88
C GLY A 85 -8.63 -16.46 -9.38
N ASN A 86 -8.70 -15.53 -10.33
CA ASN A 86 -8.71 -14.10 -10.01
C ASN A 86 -10.03 -13.71 -9.32
N PRO A 87 -10.02 -12.68 -8.47
CA PRO A 87 -11.24 -12.17 -7.84
C PRO A 87 -12.22 -11.65 -8.90
N ARG A 88 -13.52 -11.80 -8.63
CA ARG A 88 -14.59 -11.31 -9.54
C ARG A 88 -15.02 -9.89 -9.22
N ASN A 89 -14.70 -9.40 -8.02
CA ASN A 89 -15.10 -8.10 -7.51
C ASN A 89 -13.90 -7.40 -6.85
N ASN A 90 -14.12 -6.21 -6.28
CA ASN A 90 -13.11 -5.48 -5.51
C ASN A 90 -12.67 -6.29 -4.27
N LEU A 91 -11.62 -7.10 -4.43
CA LEU A 91 -11.11 -7.99 -3.40
C LEU A 91 -10.61 -7.23 -2.18
N GLY A 92 -9.86 -6.15 -2.41
CA GLY A 92 -9.30 -5.35 -1.32
C GLY A 92 -10.38 -4.73 -0.45
N ASP A 93 -11.39 -4.10 -1.05
CA ASP A 93 -12.55 -3.57 -0.32
C ASP A 93 -13.27 -4.66 0.48
N LYS A 94 -13.43 -5.86 -0.12
CA LYS A 94 -14.07 -6.98 0.54
C LYS A 94 -13.29 -7.48 1.75
N ILE A 95 -11.98 -7.63 1.63
CA ILE A 95 -11.12 -8.06 2.75
C ILE A 95 -11.18 -7.03 3.87
N LEU A 96 -10.98 -5.75 3.57
CA LEU A 96 -11.09 -4.68 4.58
C LEU A 96 -12.46 -4.61 5.24
N ALA A 97 -13.52 -4.97 4.52
CA ALA A 97 -14.89 -4.98 5.06
C ALA A 97 -15.15 -6.13 6.05
N LEU A 98 -14.43 -7.24 5.96
CA LEU A 98 -14.80 -8.50 6.63
C LEU A 98 -13.70 -9.06 7.55
N ALA A 99 -12.45 -8.71 7.35
CA ALA A 99 -11.31 -9.19 8.14
C ALA A 99 -10.80 -8.10 9.08
N SER A 100 -10.43 -8.46 10.30
CA SER A 100 -9.81 -7.59 11.30
C SER A 100 -8.33 -7.93 11.54
N THR A 101 -7.89 -9.12 11.11
CA THR A 101 -6.51 -9.61 11.27
C THR A 101 -5.97 -10.16 9.96
N VAL A 102 -4.65 -10.37 9.93
CA VAL A 102 -3.96 -11.01 8.79
C VAL A 102 -4.50 -12.41 8.54
N GLU A 103 -4.73 -13.20 9.60
CA GLU A 103 -5.23 -14.57 9.49
C GLU A 103 -6.63 -14.60 8.85
N GLU A 104 -7.53 -13.73 9.29
CA GLU A 104 -8.89 -13.63 8.70
C GLU A 104 -8.83 -13.23 7.22
N ALA A 105 -7.88 -12.37 6.83
CA ALA A 105 -7.67 -12.04 5.41
C ALA A 105 -7.21 -13.26 4.61
N LEU A 106 -6.29 -14.07 5.14
CA LEU A 106 -5.84 -15.33 4.52
C LEU A 106 -6.96 -16.35 4.41
N GLU A 107 -7.85 -16.45 5.40
CA GLU A 107 -9.04 -17.33 5.37
C GLU A 107 -10.01 -16.93 4.25
N ILE A 108 -10.21 -15.61 4.03
CA ILE A 108 -11.05 -15.14 2.91
C ILE A 108 -10.44 -15.55 1.57
N LEU A 109 -9.11 -15.35 1.37
CA LEU A 109 -8.44 -15.79 0.14
C LEU A 109 -8.60 -17.30 -0.10
N GLU A 110 -8.46 -18.11 0.94
CA GLU A 110 -8.60 -19.56 0.85
C GLU A 110 -10.03 -19.98 0.56
N LYS A 111 -10.99 -19.45 1.30
CA LYS A 111 -12.42 -19.75 1.15
C LYS A 111 -12.94 -19.42 -0.25
N GLU A 112 -12.47 -18.34 -0.83
CA GLU A 112 -12.87 -17.89 -2.17
C GLU A 112 -11.99 -18.46 -3.28
N LYS A 113 -11.02 -19.28 -2.94
CA LYS A 113 -10.08 -19.87 -3.88
C LYS A 113 -9.41 -18.83 -4.79
N ILE A 114 -8.92 -17.77 -4.15
CA ILE A 114 -8.22 -16.67 -4.85
C ILE A 114 -6.77 -17.03 -5.09
N ALA A 115 -6.30 -16.85 -6.33
CA ALA A 115 -4.90 -16.86 -6.71
C ALA A 115 -4.64 -15.80 -7.77
N LEU A 116 -3.79 -14.81 -7.43
CA LEU A 116 -3.39 -13.73 -8.33
C LEU A 116 -2.13 -14.15 -9.10
N ASN A 117 -2.26 -14.53 -10.36
CA ASN A 117 -1.12 -15.01 -11.14
C ASN A 117 -0.23 -13.90 -11.73
N LYS A 118 -0.60 -12.63 -11.56
CA LYS A 118 0.15 -11.44 -12.02
C LYS A 118 0.40 -10.41 -10.92
N SER A 119 0.08 -10.76 -9.68
CA SER A 119 0.21 -9.87 -8.53
C SER A 119 0.47 -10.67 -7.26
N HIS A 120 0.94 -10.01 -6.25
CA HIS A 120 0.97 -10.48 -4.88
C HIS A 120 0.41 -9.43 -3.94
N MET A 121 0.12 -9.80 -2.70
CA MET A 121 -0.49 -8.92 -1.71
C MET A 121 0.31 -8.94 -0.42
N LEU A 122 0.46 -7.78 0.20
CA LEU A 122 0.94 -7.62 1.56
C LEU A 122 -0.25 -7.32 2.46
N PHE A 123 -0.39 -8.05 3.56
CA PHE A 123 -1.28 -7.75 4.66
C PHE A 123 -0.46 -7.46 5.91
N GLY A 124 -0.94 -6.53 6.73
CA GLY A 124 -0.38 -6.26 8.04
C GLY A 124 -1.47 -5.75 8.98
N ASP A 125 -1.38 -6.03 10.27
CA ASP A 125 -2.39 -5.61 11.22
C ASP A 125 -1.83 -4.91 12.46
N ARG A 126 -2.71 -4.45 13.34
CA ARG A 126 -2.36 -3.70 14.54
C ARG A 126 -1.59 -4.51 15.60
N THR A 127 -1.51 -5.83 15.47
CA THR A 127 -0.75 -6.68 16.42
C THR A 127 0.75 -6.70 16.09
N GLY A 128 1.12 -6.28 14.90
CA GLY A 128 2.48 -6.37 14.38
C GLY A 128 2.72 -7.58 13.48
N GLN A 129 1.68 -8.36 13.21
CA GLN A 129 1.73 -9.43 12.22
C GLN A 129 1.64 -8.87 10.81
N ALA A 130 2.46 -9.41 9.91
CA ALA A 130 2.38 -9.09 8.49
C ALA A 130 2.82 -10.28 7.63
N VAL A 131 2.27 -10.36 6.42
CA VAL A 131 2.55 -11.43 5.47
C VAL A 131 2.47 -10.92 4.03
N ILE A 132 3.39 -11.36 3.18
CA ILE A 132 3.23 -11.27 1.73
C ILE A 132 2.70 -12.61 1.24
N VAL A 133 1.60 -12.56 0.48
CA VAL A 133 0.96 -13.71 -0.14
C VAL A 133 1.35 -13.75 -1.60
N GLU A 134 2.06 -14.77 -1.99
CA GLU A 134 2.53 -15.01 -3.35
C GLU A 134 1.91 -16.30 -3.90
N TRP A 135 1.81 -16.39 -5.21
CA TRP A 135 1.36 -17.59 -5.91
C TRP A 135 2.43 -18.01 -6.91
N PHE A 136 3.15 -19.06 -6.56
CA PHE A 136 4.30 -19.53 -7.34
C PHE A 136 4.42 -21.05 -7.27
N GLY A 137 4.81 -21.67 -8.40
CA GLY A 137 5.03 -23.12 -8.46
C GLY A 137 3.75 -23.97 -8.29
N GLY A 138 2.58 -23.39 -8.62
CA GLY A 138 1.29 -24.06 -8.50
C GLY A 138 0.69 -24.04 -7.09
N GLU A 139 1.23 -23.26 -6.18
CA GLU A 139 0.77 -23.16 -4.79
C GLU A 139 0.84 -21.75 -4.24
N ARG A 140 0.15 -21.50 -3.13
CA ARG A 140 0.23 -20.27 -2.35
C ARG A 140 1.46 -20.31 -1.45
N LYS A 141 2.29 -19.27 -1.52
CA LYS A 141 3.45 -19.06 -0.66
C LYS A 141 3.18 -17.92 0.30
N LEU A 142 3.53 -18.09 1.56
CA LEU A 142 3.40 -17.08 2.61
C LEU A 142 4.79 -16.68 3.09
N ARG A 143 5.06 -15.37 3.01
CA ARG A 143 6.28 -14.76 3.53
C ARG A 143 5.92 -13.89 4.71
N TRP A 144 5.94 -14.50 5.89
CA TRP A 144 5.67 -13.80 7.14
C TRP A 144 6.79 -12.84 7.48
N ILE A 145 6.43 -11.80 8.21
CA ILE A 145 7.38 -10.93 8.88
C ILE A 145 8.17 -11.77 9.91
N ASP A 146 9.48 -11.73 9.83
CA ASP A 146 10.38 -12.50 10.69
C ASP A 146 11.16 -11.62 11.68
N ASP A 147 11.15 -10.32 11.48
CA ASP A 147 11.73 -9.28 12.33
C ASP A 147 10.70 -8.16 12.52
N ASN A 148 11.05 -6.96 12.18
CA ASN A 148 10.22 -5.76 12.39
C ASN A 148 9.82 -5.05 11.10
N LYS A 149 10.21 -5.55 9.95
CA LYS A 149 9.92 -4.96 8.64
C LYS A 149 9.64 -5.99 7.57
N LEU A 150 8.71 -5.67 6.70
CA LEU A 150 8.39 -6.47 5.53
C LEU A 150 8.23 -5.54 4.32
N VAL A 151 9.05 -5.74 3.29
CA VAL A 151 9.05 -4.92 2.07
C VAL A 151 8.60 -5.76 0.89
N MET A 152 7.64 -5.23 0.13
CA MET A 152 7.11 -5.84 -1.09
C MET A 152 7.45 -4.98 -2.31
N LYS A 153 7.86 -5.62 -3.40
CA LYS A 153 8.18 -5.01 -4.69
C LYS A 153 7.63 -5.88 -5.82
N ASN A 154 7.96 -5.56 -7.07
CA ASN A 154 7.49 -6.28 -8.26
C ASN A 154 8.29 -7.55 -8.60
N PHE A 155 8.83 -8.22 -7.61
CA PHE A 155 9.41 -9.55 -7.73
C PHE A 155 8.89 -10.45 -6.61
N LEU A 156 8.92 -11.75 -6.84
CA LEU A 156 8.50 -12.71 -5.82
C LEU A 156 9.63 -12.93 -4.81
N LEU A 157 9.37 -12.74 -3.53
CA LEU A 157 10.33 -13.07 -2.46
C LEU A 157 10.62 -14.59 -2.44
N SER A 158 9.67 -15.42 -2.90
CA SER A 158 9.87 -16.87 -3.05
C SER A 158 10.78 -17.24 -4.23
N LYS A 159 10.91 -16.34 -5.22
CA LYS A 159 11.71 -16.55 -6.43
C LYS A 159 12.21 -15.20 -6.96
N PRO A 160 13.16 -14.56 -6.27
CA PRO A 160 13.62 -13.20 -6.62
C PRO A 160 14.11 -13.08 -8.06
N GLU A 161 14.75 -14.11 -8.60
CA GLU A 161 15.25 -14.14 -9.97
C GLU A 161 14.16 -14.12 -11.06
N ALA A 162 12.90 -14.34 -10.70
CA ALA A 162 11.76 -14.23 -11.61
C ALA A 162 11.26 -12.79 -11.79
N GLY A 163 11.99 -11.79 -11.35
CA GLY A 163 11.63 -10.37 -11.45
C GLY A 163 12.89 -9.50 -11.54
N ASN A 164 12.74 -8.22 -11.23
CA ASN A 164 13.86 -7.25 -11.24
C ASN A 164 14.67 -7.30 -9.95
N HIS A 165 15.22 -8.45 -9.61
CA HIS A 165 16.06 -8.63 -8.44
C HIS A 165 17.54 -8.79 -8.84
N PRO A 166 18.51 -8.16 -8.11
CA PRO A 166 18.31 -7.23 -6.99
C PRO A 166 17.72 -5.90 -7.43
N ASP A 167 16.65 -5.47 -6.73
CA ASP A 167 15.98 -4.20 -6.97
C ASP A 167 16.63 -3.09 -6.13
N PHE A 168 17.14 -2.05 -6.79
CA PHE A 168 17.77 -0.90 -6.11
C PHE A 168 16.83 -0.24 -5.10
N ARG A 169 15.54 -0.09 -5.42
CA ARG A 169 14.56 0.55 -4.54
C ARG A 169 14.26 -0.30 -3.31
N TYR A 170 14.14 -1.61 -3.47
CA TYR A 170 14.02 -2.54 -2.35
C TYR A 170 15.19 -2.38 -1.38
N ASN A 171 16.42 -2.45 -1.90
CA ASN A 171 17.62 -2.32 -1.09
C ASN A 171 17.74 -0.95 -0.43
N SER A 172 17.32 0.13 -1.11
CA SER A 172 17.36 1.48 -0.56
C SER A 172 16.40 1.67 0.60
N ILE A 173 15.19 1.08 0.54
CA ILE A 173 14.23 1.11 1.65
C ILE A 173 14.82 0.40 2.87
N ILE A 174 15.31 -0.83 2.70
CA ILE A 174 15.92 -1.61 3.79
C ILE A 174 17.10 -0.86 4.41
N HIS A 175 18.01 -0.35 3.57
CA HIS A 175 19.18 0.39 4.04
C HIS A 175 18.80 1.61 4.87
N ARG A 176 17.87 2.44 4.38
CA ARG A 176 17.43 3.66 5.07
C ARG A 176 16.68 3.38 6.37
N ILE A 177 15.92 2.29 6.43
CA ILE A 177 15.28 1.87 7.70
C ILE A 177 16.37 1.47 8.71
N ASN A 178 17.36 0.67 8.30
CA ASN A 178 18.45 0.26 9.17
C ASN A 178 19.27 1.46 9.68
N GLU A 179 19.53 2.47 8.82
CA GLU A 179 20.16 3.73 9.23
C GLU A 179 19.30 4.48 10.25
N LEU A 180 17.98 4.57 10.03
CA LEU A 180 17.05 5.23 10.94
C LEU A 180 17.02 4.54 12.32
N GLU A 181 16.94 3.22 12.34
CA GLU A 181 17.00 2.42 13.58
C GLU A 181 18.31 2.64 14.33
N SER A 182 19.44 2.65 13.61
CA SER A 182 20.77 2.84 14.19
C SER A 182 21.05 4.27 14.66
N SER A 183 20.28 5.24 14.20
CA SER A 183 20.48 6.66 14.53
C SER A 183 20.12 7.02 15.96
N GLY A 184 19.38 6.18 16.67
CA GLY A 184 18.84 6.46 18.01
C GLY A 184 17.79 7.59 18.05
N GLN A 185 17.35 8.09 16.90
CA GLN A 185 16.32 9.12 16.82
C GLN A 185 14.93 8.52 17.00
N GLU A 186 14.00 9.30 17.56
CA GLU A 186 12.59 8.92 17.58
C GLU A 186 12.06 8.64 16.17
N ILE A 187 11.45 7.49 15.98
CA ILE A 187 10.83 7.08 14.72
C ILE A 187 9.38 7.56 14.69
N ASN A 188 9.03 8.25 13.61
CA ASN A 188 7.69 8.76 13.36
C ASN A 188 7.32 8.61 11.87
N LEU A 189 6.05 8.89 11.54
CA LEU A 189 5.52 8.70 10.19
C LEU A 189 6.32 9.45 9.11
N ASN A 190 6.78 10.66 9.39
CA ASN A 190 7.58 11.45 8.45
C ASN A 190 8.93 10.76 8.16
N LYS A 191 9.65 10.32 9.20
CA LYS A 191 10.94 9.65 9.03
C LYS A 191 10.80 8.31 8.31
N ILE A 192 9.76 7.53 8.63
CA ILE A 192 9.45 6.31 7.89
C ILE A 192 9.11 6.61 6.43
N GLY A 193 8.31 7.63 6.16
CA GLY A 193 8.01 8.08 4.80
C GLY A 193 9.26 8.46 4.02
N ASN A 194 10.21 9.14 4.64
CA ASN A 194 11.46 9.55 4.01
C ASN A 194 12.35 8.37 3.57
N THR A 195 12.16 7.16 4.12
CA THR A 195 12.86 5.96 3.64
C THR A 195 12.52 5.61 2.20
N PHE A 196 11.37 6.09 1.70
CA PHE A 196 10.90 5.90 0.31
C PHE A 196 11.47 6.92 -0.69
N GLY A 197 12.25 7.90 -0.27
CA GLY A 197 12.74 8.96 -1.16
C GLY A 197 13.50 8.50 -2.42
N LEU A 198 14.10 7.31 -2.41
CA LEU A 198 14.72 6.68 -3.58
C LEU A 198 13.84 5.60 -4.24
N ALA A 199 12.70 5.27 -3.64
CA ALA A 199 11.78 4.27 -4.17
C ALA A 199 10.72 4.86 -5.11
N VAL A 200 10.48 6.17 -5.07
CA VAL A 200 9.53 6.87 -5.95
C VAL A 200 10.09 7.07 -7.35
N GLN A 201 9.20 7.15 -8.34
CA GLN A 201 9.54 7.32 -9.74
C GLN A 201 9.04 8.66 -10.27
N PRO A 202 9.93 9.57 -10.70
CA PRO A 202 9.53 10.75 -11.47
C PRO A 202 8.82 10.36 -12.77
N ALA A 203 7.89 11.22 -13.22
CA ALA A 203 7.16 11.01 -14.46
C ALA A 203 8.10 10.84 -15.68
N ARG A 204 7.88 9.78 -16.45
CA ARG A 204 8.62 9.48 -17.69
C ARG A 204 7.68 8.91 -18.74
N ALA A 205 7.90 9.28 -20.00
CA ALA A 205 7.16 8.72 -21.11
C ALA A 205 7.68 7.30 -21.45
N ASP A 206 6.78 6.38 -21.69
CA ASP A 206 7.08 5.07 -22.26
C ASP A 206 7.32 5.16 -23.78
N LYS A 207 7.54 4.01 -24.44
CA LYS A 207 7.72 3.92 -25.90
C LYS A 207 6.50 4.42 -26.70
N ASN A 208 5.31 4.43 -26.09
CA ASN A 208 4.06 4.90 -26.70
C ASN A 208 3.77 6.36 -26.31
N LYS A 209 4.69 7.07 -25.68
CA LYS A 209 4.57 8.43 -25.17
C LYS A 209 3.56 8.60 -24.03
N ARG A 210 3.08 7.50 -23.42
CA ARG A 210 2.23 7.56 -22.24
C ARG A 210 3.10 7.81 -21.00
N LEU A 211 2.70 8.77 -20.16
CA LEU A 211 3.45 9.12 -18.94
C LEU A 211 3.16 8.11 -17.82
N GLY A 212 4.22 7.57 -17.25
CA GLY A 212 4.18 6.71 -16.07
C GLY A 212 5.14 7.20 -14.99
N GLY A 213 4.84 6.87 -13.76
CA GLY A 213 5.62 7.26 -12.58
C GLY A 213 4.85 7.00 -11.31
N THR A 214 5.30 7.54 -10.16
CA THR A 214 4.56 7.44 -8.90
C THR A 214 3.33 8.34 -8.97
N ILE A 215 2.13 7.72 -8.94
CA ILE A 215 0.85 8.43 -8.92
C ILE A 215 0.63 9.06 -7.56
N TYR A 216 0.81 8.26 -6.50
CA TYR A 216 0.71 8.70 -5.12
C TYR A 216 1.64 7.90 -4.22
N THR A 217 1.93 8.48 -3.06
CA THR A 217 2.52 7.78 -1.93
C THR A 217 1.56 7.88 -0.74
N SER A 218 1.26 6.75 -0.10
CA SER A 218 0.47 6.72 1.13
C SER A 218 1.34 6.39 2.34
N PHE A 219 1.06 7.04 3.45
CA PHE A 219 1.76 6.88 4.72
C PHE A 219 0.72 6.69 5.82
N ILE A 220 0.81 5.59 6.55
CA ILE A 220 -0.17 5.23 7.56
C ILE A 220 0.54 4.97 8.89
N ASP A 221 0.16 5.70 9.94
CA ASP A 221 0.41 5.31 11.32
C ASP A 221 -0.79 4.49 11.81
N ILE A 222 -0.61 3.16 11.78
CA ILE A 222 -1.68 2.22 12.16
C ILE A 222 -2.00 2.34 13.64
N THR A 223 -0.99 2.64 14.48
CA THR A 223 -1.16 2.78 15.92
C THR A 223 -1.94 4.02 16.28
N ASP A 224 -1.55 5.17 15.72
CA ASP A 224 -2.15 6.47 16.03
C ASP A 224 -3.30 6.84 15.09
N ASN A 225 -3.65 5.95 14.13
CA ASN A 225 -4.74 6.15 13.18
C ASN A 225 -4.58 7.41 12.31
N LYS A 226 -3.37 7.67 11.85
CA LYS A 226 -3.08 8.77 10.92
C LYS A 226 -2.89 8.24 9.52
N PHE A 227 -3.46 8.95 8.55
CA PHE A 227 -3.28 8.67 7.13
C PHE A 227 -2.83 9.93 6.43
N VAL A 228 -1.79 9.82 5.62
CA VAL A 228 -1.31 10.88 4.75
C VAL A 228 -1.13 10.30 3.35
N LEU A 229 -1.58 11.02 2.34
CA LEU A 229 -1.34 10.66 0.95
C LEU A 229 -0.82 11.89 0.19
N SER A 230 0.29 11.73 -0.53
CA SER A 230 0.86 12.72 -1.44
C SER A 230 0.56 12.32 -2.87
N TYR A 231 -0.03 13.22 -3.65
CA TYR A 231 -0.35 13.00 -5.05
C TYR A 231 0.75 13.53 -5.96
N ARG A 232 1.17 12.73 -6.95
CA ARG A 232 2.21 13.06 -7.96
C ARG A 232 3.52 13.62 -7.36
N LEU A 233 3.92 13.11 -6.20
CA LEU A 233 5.12 13.56 -5.48
C LEU A 233 5.10 15.05 -5.08
N SER A 234 3.92 15.66 -4.99
CA SER A 234 3.75 17.04 -4.57
C SER A 234 3.74 17.13 -3.04
N ASN A 235 4.52 18.05 -2.49
CA ASN A 235 4.47 18.37 -1.07
C ASN A 235 3.31 19.32 -0.72
N ASP A 236 2.67 19.90 -1.71
CA ASP A 236 1.56 20.84 -1.53
C ASP A 236 0.19 20.12 -1.67
N ASP A 237 0.17 18.98 -2.35
CA ASP A 237 -1.04 18.20 -2.61
C ASP A 237 -1.11 17.00 -1.65
N LEU A 238 -1.32 17.28 -0.35
CA LEU A 238 -1.41 16.28 0.70
C LEU A 238 -2.85 16.10 1.17
N VAL A 239 -3.31 14.86 1.24
CA VAL A 239 -4.50 14.48 2.00
C VAL A 239 -4.05 14.01 3.37
N ILE A 240 -4.50 14.66 4.45
CA ILE A 240 -4.17 14.30 5.83
C ILE A 240 -5.49 14.00 6.55
N LEU A 241 -5.64 12.77 7.05
CA LEU A 241 -6.84 12.30 7.70
C LEU A 241 -6.55 11.70 9.07
N ASP A 242 -7.44 11.96 10.03
CA ASP A 242 -7.57 11.17 11.25
C ASP A 242 -8.55 10.02 10.99
N LEU A 243 -8.04 8.79 10.96
CA LEU A 243 -8.85 7.63 10.59
C LEU A 243 -9.97 7.34 11.60
N LYS A 244 -9.80 7.71 12.88
CA LYS A 244 -10.88 7.55 13.87
C LYS A 244 -12.06 8.47 13.55
N GLU A 245 -11.77 9.71 13.17
CA GLU A 245 -12.80 10.67 12.78
C GLU A 245 -13.49 10.23 11.49
N GLU A 246 -12.72 9.80 10.48
CA GLU A 246 -13.27 9.37 9.20
C GLU A 246 -14.14 8.12 9.35
N PHE A 247 -13.70 7.13 10.13
CA PHE A 247 -14.45 5.89 10.36
C PHE A 247 -15.69 6.05 11.25
N ALA A 248 -15.77 7.13 12.02
CA ALA A 248 -16.97 7.50 12.78
C ALA A 248 -18.08 8.11 11.91
N ARG A 249 -17.78 8.51 10.68
CA ARG A 249 -18.77 9.10 9.77
C ARG A 249 -19.78 8.06 9.29
N SER A 250 -21.02 8.48 9.11
CA SER A 250 -22.13 7.61 8.67
C SER A 250 -22.33 7.55 7.16
N LYS A 251 -21.63 8.39 6.39
CA LYS A 251 -21.80 8.49 4.94
C LYS A 251 -20.52 8.11 4.21
N ARG A 252 -20.67 7.42 3.08
CA ARG A 252 -19.61 7.18 2.10
C ARG A 252 -19.01 8.50 1.63
N GLN A 253 -17.70 8.51 1.43
CA GLN A 253 -16.97 9.64 0.85
C GLN A 253 -16.05 9.16 -0.24
N THR A 254 -15.96 9.94 -1.32
CA THR A 254 -14.99 9.74 -2.41
C THR A 254 -14.19 11.03 -2.55
N MET A 255 -12.86 10.92 -2.55
CA MET A 255 -11.94 12.05 -2.72
C MET A 255 -11.08 11.82 -3.95
N ASN A 256 -11.40 12.49 -5.06
CA ASN A 256 -10.58 12.46 -6.27
C ASN A 256 -9.33 13.30 -6.06
N PHE A 257 -8.15 12.77 -6.38
CA PHE A 257 -6.90 13.47 -6.15
C PHE A 257 -6.78 14.79 -6.91
N GLU A 258 -7.28 14.87 -8.14
CA GLU A 258 -7.28 16.11 -8.92
C GLU A 258 -8.13 17.22 -8.30
N THR A 259 -9.22 16.86 -7.61
CA THR A 259 -10.13 17.85 -6.98
C THR A 259 -9.63 18.30 -5.61
N VAL A 260 -8.93 17.44 -4.87
CA VAL A 260 -8.38 17.77 -3.54
C VAL A 260 -7.26 18.80 -3.65
N SER A 261 -6.42 18.73 -4.68
CA SER A 261 -5.39 19.74 -5.00
C SER A 261 -5.96 21.17 -5.10
N TYR A 262 -7.19 21.32 -5.60
CA TYR A 262 -7.88 22.63 -5.71
C TYR A 262 -8.51 23.13 -4.41
N THR A 263 -8.92 22.23 -3.49
CA THR A 263 -9.63 22.63 -2.27
C THR A 263 -8.68 23.07 -1.14
N HIS A 264 -7.43 22.63 -1.13
CA HIS A 264 -6.44 23.08 -0.17
C HIS A 264 -5.91 24.51 -0.43
N LEU A 265 -6.06 25.03 -1.65
CA LEU A 265 -5.73 26.42 -1.97
C LEU A 265 -6.72 27.44 -1.37
N THR A 266 -7.84 27.03 -0.82
CA THR A 266 -8.91 27.91 -0.28
C THR A 266 -9.08 27.89 1.22
N LEU A 267 -8.31 27.07 1.97
CA LEU A 267 -8.33 27.09 3.43
C LEU A 267 -7.20 27.97 3.97
N PRO A 268 -7.51 28.93 4.90
CA PRO A 268 -6.46 29.78 5.47
C PRO A 268 -5.48 28.92 6.26
N THR A 269 -4.25 28.88 5.81
CA THR A 269 -3.12 28.31 6.53
C THR A 269 -2.97 29.01 7.89
N LYS A 270 -3.46 28.42 8.96
CA LYS A 270 -2.96 28.76 10.29
C LYS A 270 -1.51 28.25 10.35
N ARG A 271 -0.58 29.16 10.13
CA ARG A 271 0.81 28.93 10.49
C ARG A 271 0.85 28.63 11.99
N ILE A 272 1.22 27.42 12.35
CA ILE A 272 1.66 27.11 13.71
C ILE A 272 3.10 27.58 13.76
N VAL A 273 3.31 28.64 14.52
CA VAL A 273 4.63 29.17 14.90
C VAL A 273 5.27 28.23 15.90
#